data_322ed1d62734f50c32b62c97ce8ecb11
#
_entry.id   322ed1d62734f50c32b62c97ce8ecb11
#
_cell.length_a   1.000
_cell.length_b   1.000
_cell.length_c   1.000
_cell.angle_alpha   90.00
_cell.angle_beta   90.00
_cell.angle_gamma   90.00
#
_symmetry.space_group_name_H-M   'P 1'
#
loop_
_entity.id
_entity.type
_entity.pdbx_description
1 polymer ?
#
loop_
_entity_poly.entity_id
_entity_poly.type
_entity_poly.pdbx_seq_one_letter_code
_entity_poly.pdbx_strand_id
1 'polypeptide(L)'
;MRHLRFPEFLEKSRCILSEGAVIERLRRNSDFDLDPHIVNSAFIYEKEQRTAISEIYRQYLDIGFKYNLPMLLSTPTWRASRERIEKAGYEKSDVNGDNFRHFDGMRKSYGAYADKVAICGLLSCRGDAYNQSEALTTKDAHKFHSWQANRLAEAGVDFLLAATLPALNEATGLAKALAATGKPYIMSFVFRPEGTMLDGTPLKDAISIIDADVNPKPTAYMANCTHASIFKSAILHDTNSSSTVRKRVAGLLANTAALNPEELDDSEELVEEDPQIFGQSLAALHAEMGLKILGGCCGTDDRHIDNLAKRLVSDNFGPRSQKINAAIKF
;
A
#
# COMPACT_ATOMS: atom_id res chain seq x y z
N MET A 1 -0.99 18.84 -19.10
CA MET A 1 -2.26 18.77 -18.33
C MET A 1 -1.96 18.97 -16.85
N ARG A 2 -2.90 19.48 -16.06
CA ARG A 2 -2.69 19.67 -14.61
C ARG A 2 -2.76 18.30 -13.95
N HIS A 3 -1.70 17.85 -13.32
CA HIS A 3 -1.69 16.62 -12.53
C HIS A 3 -2.84 16.69 -11.49
N LEU A 4 -3.75 15.71 -11.50
CA LEU A 4 -4.88 15.67 -10.56
C LEU A 4 -4.33 15.53 -9.15
N ARG A 5 -4.91 16.25 -8.18
CA ARG A 5 -4.61 15.97 -6.77
C ARG A 5 -5.08 14.57 -6.41
N PHE A 6 -4.35 13.89 -5.53
CA PHE A 6 -4.62 12.48 -5.23
C PHE A 6 -6.09 12.16 -4.85
N PRO A 7 -6.82 12.98 -4.07
CA PRO A 7 -8.23 12.71 -3.80
C PRO A 7 -9.10 12.69 -5.07
N GLU A 8 -8.84 13.61 -6.02
CA GLU A 8 -9.53 13.65 -7.30
C GLU A 8 -9.13 12.47 -8.21
N PHE A 9 -7.86 12.08 -8.16
CA PHE A 9 -7.35 10.91 -8.86
C PHE A 9 -8.04 9.62 -8.38
N LEU A 10 -8.15 9.43 -7.06
CA LEU A 10 -8.86 8.32 -6.44
C LEU A 10 -10.36 8.33 -6.77
N GLU A 11 -11.00 9.50 -6.70
CA GLU A 11 -12.45 9.64 -6.97
C GLU A 11 -12.78 9.29 -8.42
N LYS A 12 -12.05 9.88 -9.37
CA LYS A 12 -12.31 9.75 -10.82
C LYS A 12 -11.89 8.41 -11.41
N SER A 13 -10.95 7.70 -10.76
CA SER A 13 -10.51 6.39 -11.21
C SER A 13 -11.55 5.33 -10.87
N ARG A 14 -11.87 4.47 -11.85
CA ARG A 14 -12.70 3.28 -11.63
C ARG A 14 -11.91 2.24 -10.83
N CYS A 15 -10.70 1.96 -11.28
CA CYS A 15 -9.72 1.14 -10.57
C CYS A 15 -8.34 1.74 -10.74
N ILE A 16 -7.45 1.46 -9.81
CA ILE A 16 -6.07 1.93 -9.76
C ILE A 16 -5.22 0.69 -9.47
N LEU A 17 -4.29 0.41 -10.35
CA LEU A 17 -3.33 -0.68 -10.15
C LEU A 17 -2.23 -0.20 -9.20
N SER A 18 -1.69 -1.10 -8.38
CA SER A 18 -0.48 -0.84 -7.60
C SER A 18 0.59 -1.88 -7.95
N GLU A 19 1.81 -1.63 -7.50
CA GLU A 19 2.91 -2.59 -7.66
C GLU A 19 2.64 -3.91 -6.92
N GLY A 20 3.46 -4.92 -7.22
CA GLY A 20 3.62 -6.14 -6.44
C GLY A 20 4.79 -6.05 -5.46
N ALA A 21 5.30 -7.19 -4.98
CA ALA A 21 6.42 -7.24 -4.07
C ALA A 21 7.69 -6.61 -4.68
N VAL A 22 8.41 -5.83 -3.88
CA VAL A 22 9.72 -5.27 -4.24
C VAL A 22 10.80 -5.81 -3.29
N ILE A 23 10.62 -5.64 -1.98
CA ILE A 23 11.60 -6.07 -0.97
C ILE A 23 11.87 -7.56 -1.07
N GLU A 24 10.83 -8.38 -1.17
CA GLU A 24 10.95 -9.82 -1.25
C GLU A 24 11.67 -10.27 -2.53
N ARG A 25 11.38 -9.65 -3.67
CA ARG A 25 12.06 -9.90 -4.93
C ARG A 25 13.55 -9.56 -4.87
N LEU A 26 13.92 -8.45 -4.22
CA LEU A 26 15.31 -8.06 -3.97
C LEU A 26 15.99 -9.03 -3.01
N ARG A 27 15.32 -9.45 -1.92
CA ARG A 27 15.85 -10.41 -0.93
C ARG A 27 16.20 -11.76 -1.56
N ARG A 28 15.44 -12.19 -2.56
CA ARG A 28 15.66 -13.46 -3.29
C ARG A 28 16.74 -13.35 -4.37
N ASN A 29 17.16 -12.15 -4.72
CA ASN A 29 18.31 -11.95 -5.56
C ASN A 29 19.57 -12.05 -4.70
N SER A 30 20.32 -13.16 -4.87
CA SER A 30 21.54 -13.43 -4.10
C SER A 30 22.68 -12.42 -4.34
N ASP A 31 22.52 -11.53 -5.31
CA ASP A 31 23.55 -10.53 -5.63
C ASP A 31 23.52 -9.33 -4.66
N PHE A 32 22.45 -9.18 -3.85
CA PHE A 32 22.27 -8.01 -2.99
C PHE A 32 21.84 -8.38 -1.57
N ASP A 33 22.52 -7.80 -0.60
CA ASP A 33 22.08 -7.81 0.79
C ASP A 33 21.20 -6.59 1.08
N LEU A 34 20.09 -6.83 1.77
CA LEU A 34 19.24 -5.75 2.27
C LEU A 34 19.86 -5.14 3.53
N ASP A 35 19.81 -3.81 3.64
CA ASP A 35 20.28 -3.14 4.85
C ASP A 35 19.42 -3.53 6.07
N PRO A 36 20.01 -3.90 7.22
CA PRO A 36 19.26 -4.36 8.38
C PRO A 36 18.37 -3.28 9.01
N HIS A 37 18.61 -2.01 8.73
CA HIS A 37 17.89 -0.89 9.30
C HIS A 37 16.88 -0.25 8.35
N ILE A 38 17.30 0.04 7.10
CA ILE A 38 16.50 0.75 6.10
C ILE A 38 16.11 -0.10 4.89
N VAL A 39 16.40 -1.40 4.94
CA VAL A 39 16.01 -2.42 3.97
C VAL A 39 16.55 -2.11 2.56
N ASN A 40 15.72 -1.62 1.66
CA ASN A 40 16.08 -1.29 0.28
C ASN A 40 16.12 0.24 0.02
N SER A 41 15.98 1.06 1.07
CA SER A 41 15.90 2.52 0.87
C SER A 41 17.22 3.14 0.38
N ALA A 42 18.37 2.49 0.65
CA ALA A 42 19.68 2.94 0.18
C ALA A 42 20.04 2.46 -1.23
N PHE A 43 19.25 1.58 -1.85
CA PHE A 43 19.54 0.99 -3.16
C PHE A 43 19.73 2.02 -4.27
N ILE A 44 19.13 3.20 -4.13
CA ILE A 44 19.28 4.28 -5.11
C ILE A 44 20.70 4.90 -5.13
N TYR A 45 21.53 4.65 -4.13
CA TYR A 45 22.87 5.27 -4.05
C TYR A 45 23.92 4.45 -4.79
N GLU A 46 23.79 3.13 -4.84
CA GLU A 46 24.71 2.24 -5.54
C GLU A 46 24.17 1.86 -6.92
N LYS A 47 25.04 1.88 -7.94
CA LYS A 47 24.63 1.77 -9.34
C LYS A 47 23.90 0.45 -9.64
N GLU A 48 24.46 -0.67 -9.23
CA GLU A 48 23.93 -2.02 -9.47
C GLU A 48 22.60 -2.21 -8.74
N GLN A 49 22.52 -1.85 -7.46
CA GLN A 49 21.32 -1.90 -6.65
C GLN A 49 20.21 -0.98 -7.20
N ARG A 50 20.59 0.24 -7.63
CA ARG A 50 19.67 1.18 -8.26
C ARG A 50 19.11 0.65 -9.57
N THR A 51 19.91 -0.04 -10.36
CA THR A 51 19.45 -0.70 -11.58
C THR A 51 18.44 -1.79 -11.25
N ALA A 52 18.76 -2.68 -10.33
CA ALA A 52 17.90 -3.80 -9.94
C ALA A 52 16.53 -3.33 -9.40
N ILE A 53 16.51 -2.37 -8.47
CA ILE A 53 15.24 -1.83 -7.96
C ILE A 53 14.44 -1.11 -9.05
N SER A 54 15.12 -0.37 -9.94
CA SER A 54 14.47 0.34 -11.04
C SER A 54 13.85 -0.61 -12.06
N GLU A 55 14.48 -1.74 -12.35
CA GLU A 55 13.93 -2.77 -13.24
C GLU A 55 12.64 -3.39 -12.69
N ILE A 56 12.60 -3.70 -11.39
CA ILE A 56 11.39 -4.22 -10.75
C ILE A 56 10.23 -3.22 -10.88
N TYR A 57 10.46 -1.94 -10.58
CA TYR A 57 9.41 -0.93 -10.68
C TYR A 57 8.99 -0.64 -12.13
N ARG A 58 9.93 -0.72 -13.08
CA ARG A 58 9.60 -0.59 -14.51
C ARG A 58 8.69 -1.71 -14.99
N GLN A 59 8.90 -2.94 -14.57
CA GLN A 59 8.01 -4.05 -14.91
C GLN A 59 6.56 -3.74 -14.52
N TYR A 60 6.33 -3.20 -13.33
CA TYR A 60 5.00 -2.79 -12.88
C TYR A 60 4.45 -1.59 -13.67
N LEU A 61 5.28 -0.57 -13.91
CA LEU A 61 4.89 0.61 -14.71
C LEU A 61 4.53 0.23 -16.15
N ASP A 62 5.30 -0.69 -16.76
CA ASP A 62 5.07 -1.18 -18.13
C ASP A 62 3.72 -1.90 -18.24
N ILE A 63 3.30 -2.63 -17.20
CA ILE A 63 1.97 -3.23 -17.12
C ILE A 63 0.89 -2.15 -17.06
N GLY A 64 1.01 -1.19 -16.17
CA GLY A 64 0.07 -0.07 -16.10
C GLY A 64 -0.03 0.70 -17.43
N PHE A 65 1.10 0.96 -18.07
CA PHE A 65 1.19 1.60 -19.36
C PHE A 65 0.54 0.76 -20.48
N LYS A 66 0.87 -0.53 -20.56
CA LYS A 66 0.33 -1.49 -21.53
C LYS A 66 -1.20 -1.55 -21.51
N TYR A 67 -1.79 -1.58 -20.33
CA TYR A 67 -3.25 -1.65 -20.15
C TYR A 67 -3.90 -0.28 -19.99
N ASN A 68 -3.11 0.79 -20.02
CA ASN A 68 -3.58 2.18 -19.88
C ASN A 68 -4.38 2.42 -18.58
N LEU A 69 -4.03 1.70 -17.52
CA LEU A 69 -4.64 1.80 -16.19
C LEU A 69 -3.96 2.86 -15.33
N PRO A 70 -4.70 3.63 -14.51
CA PRO A 70 -4.10 4.42 -13.46
C PRO A 70 -3.29 3.55 -12.51
N MET A 71 -2.15 4.08 -12.00
CA MET A 71 -1.24 3.29 -11.17
C MET A 71 -0.75 4.06 -9.95
N LEU A 72 -0.53 3.36 -8.85
CA LEU A 72 0.19 3.81 -7.66
C LEU A 72 1.57 3.16 -7.63
N LEU A 73 2.57 3.94 -7.25
CA LEU A 73 3.90 3.47 -6.87
C LEU A 73 4.22 3.93 -5.47
N SER A 74 4.85 3.07 -4.69
CA SER A 74 5.35 3.43 -3.36
C SER A 74 6.85 3.70 -3.40
N THR A 75 7.29 4.80 -2.78
CA THR A 75 8.73 4.99 -2.58
C THR A 75 9.27 3.87 -1.69
N PRO A 76 10.50 3.35 -1.91
CA PRO A 76 11.10 2.31 -1.06
C PRO A 76 11.58 2.88 0.29
N THR A 77 10.70 3.57 1.00
CA THR A 77 11.00 4.29 2.26
C THR A 77 10.29 3.70 3.47
N TRP A 78 9.77 2.47 3.32
CA TRP A 78 9.00 1.78 4.34
C TRP A 78 9.63 1.81 5.73
N ARG A 79 10.97 1.67 5.84
CA ARG A 79 11.75 1.70 7.07
C ARG A 79 12.69 2.93 7.17
N ALA A 80 12.49 3.98 6.38
CA ALA A 80 13.38 5.14 6.31
C ALA A 80 13.06 6.21 7.37
N SER A 81 12.80 5.81 8.63
CA SER A 81 12.68 6.73 9.76
C SER A 81 14.05 7.34 10.12
N ARG A 82 14.04 8.47 10.83
CA ARG A 82 15.28 9.16 11.25
C ARG A 82 16.24 8.23 11.98
N GLU A 83 15.74 7.55 13.01
CA GLU A 83 16.54 6.62 13.83
C GLU A 83 17.20 5.53 12.98
N ARG A 84 16.47 4.97 12.00
CA ARG A 84 16.98 3.90 11.15
C ARG A 84 17.99 4.39 10.12
N ILE A 85 17.77 5.57 9.55
CA ILE A 85 18.72 6.21 8.62
C ILE A 85 20.03 6.53 9.34
N GLU A 86 19.97 7.05 10.58
CA GLU A 86 21.16 7.31 11.41
C GLU A 86 21.91 6.00 11.71
N LYS A 87 21.21 4.91 12.07
CA LYS A 87 21.83 3.59 12.32
C LYS A 87 22.45 2.97 11.07
N ALA A 88 21.90 3.25 9.90
CA ALA A 88 22.44 2.80 8.61
C ALA A 88 23.60 3.67 8.08
N GLY A 89 23.94 4.76 8.76
CA GLY A 89 25.05 5.65 8.35
C GLY A 89 24.71 6.63 7.22
N TYR A 90 23.40 6.85 6.96
CA TYR A 90 22.93 7.76 5.89
C TYR A 90 22.38 9.08 6.42
N GLU A 91 22.78 9.51 7.64
CA GLU A 91 22.28 10.75 8.27
C GLU A 91 22.57 12.02 7.49
N LYS A 92 23.55 12.00 6.58
CA LYS A 92 23.90 13.11 5.69
C LYS A 92 23.16 13.10 4.37
N SER A 93 22.38 12.06 4.09
CA SER A 93 21.64 11.88 2.84
C SER A 93 20.16 12.17 3.06
N ASP A 94 19.50 12.71 2.03
CA ASP A 94 18.06 12.90 2.04
C ASP A 94 17.34 11.64 1.52
N VAL A 95 17.51 10.51 2.24
CA VAL A 95 17.03 9.18 1.79
C VAL A 95 15.59 9.21 1.33
N ASN A 96 14.69 9.86 2.07
CA ASN A 96 13.28 9.97 1.70
C ASN A 96 13.06 10.79 0.43
N GLY A 97 13.70 11.96 0.33
CA GLY A 97 13.57 12.83 -0.83
C GLY A 97 14.28 12.30 -2.08
N ASP A 98 15.45 11.68 -1.93
CA ASP A 98 16.21 11.11 -3.05
C ASP A 98 15.44 9.94 -3.68
N ASN A 99 14.82 9.08 -2.88
CA ASN A 99 13.94 8.03 -3.39
C ASN A 99 12.79 8.62 -4.21
N PHE A 100 12.06 9.61 -3.66
CA PHE A 100 11.00 10.23 -4.44
C PHE A 100 11.50 10.83 -5.75
N ARG A 101 12.61 11.60 -5.73
CA ARG A 101 13.20 12.21 -6.94
C ARG A 101 13.57 11.16 -8.00
N HIS A 102 14.13 10.03 -7.58
CA HIS A 102 14.49 8.93 -8.47
C HIS A 102 13.24 8.35 -9.15
N PHE A 103 12.19 8.02 -8.38
CA PHE A 103 10.97 7.42 -8.90
C PHE A 103 10.10 8.41 -9.69
N ASP A 104 10.12 9.69 -9.34
CA ASP A 104 9.47 10.74 -10.13
C ASP A 104 10.15 10.92 -11.50
N GLY A 105 11.48 10.82 -11.54
CA GLY A 105 12.23 10.77 -12.79
C GLY A 105 11.83 9.58 -13.67
N MET A 106 11.67 8.40 -13.06
CA MET A 106 11.20 7.20 -13.74
C MET A 106 9.76 7.41 -14.27
N ARG A 107 8.82 7.88 -13.43
CA ARG A 107 7.45 8.22 -13.84
C ARG A 107 7.43 9.15 -15.06
N LYS A 108 8.22 10.21 -15.02
CA LYS A 108 8.30 11.21 -16.12
C LYS A 108 8.79 10.61 -17.43
N SER A 109 9.60 9.54 -17.39
CA SER A 109 10.07 8.87 -18.61
C SER A 109 8.95 8.19 -19.42
N TYR A 110 7.77 8.00 -18.84
CA TYR A 110 6.58 7.45 -19.53
C TYR A 110 5.73 8.49 -20.26
N GLY A 111 6.22 9.73 -20.41
CA GLY A 111 5.54 10.77 -21.19
C GLY A 111 4.13 11.07 -20.69
N ALA A 112 3.14 11.06 -21.58
CA ALA A 112 1.76 11.38 -21.21
C ALA A 112 1.13 10.39 -20.21
N TYR A 113 1.63 9.16 -20.12
CA TYR A 113 1.15 8.20 -19.12
C TYR A 113 1.53 8.59 -17.69
N ALA A 114 2.57 9.40 -17.51
CA ALA A 114 2.96 9.92 -16.19
C ALA A 114 1.80 10.59 -15.43
N ASP A 115 0.85 11.22 -16.15
CA ASP A 115 -0.34 11.84 -15.56
C ASP A 115 -1.31 10.81 -14.92
N LYS A 116 -1.15 9.52 -15.23
CA LYS A 116 -1.91 8.40 -14.67
C LYS A 116 -1.19 7.67 -13.54
N VAL A 117 0.00 8.11 -13.16
CA VAL A 117 0.80 7.48 -12.10
C VAL A 117 0.90 8.41 -10.91
N ALA A 118 0.45 7.95 -9.74
CA ALA A 118 0.64 8.65 -8.47
C ALA A 118 1.73 7.95 -7.65
N ILE A 119 2.62 8.72 -7.03
CA ILE A 119 3.71 8.20 -6.19
C ILE A 119 3.42 8.55 -4.73
N CYS A 120 3.32 7.53 -3.87
CA CYS A 120 3.20 7.75 -2.45
C CYS A 120 4.55 7.72 -1.72
N GLY A 121 4.64 8.52 -0.67
CA GLY A 121 5.65 8.38 0.35
C GLY A 121 5.23 7.26 1.30
N LEU A 122 5.98 6.15 1.33
CA LEU A 122 5.64 4.97 2.12
C LEU A 122 6.27 5.04 3.51
N LEU A 123 5.43 4.87 4.54
CA LEU A 123 5.81 4.74 5.94
C LEU A 123 5.20 3.46 6.54
N SER A 124 5.75 3.02 7.68
CA SER A 124 5.18 1.91 8.46
C SER A 124 5.32 2.17 9.96
N CYS A 125 4.87 1.21 10.79
CA CYS A 125 5.09 1.22 12.24
C CYS A 125 6.59 1.26 12.59
N ARG A 126 6.91 1.66 13.81
CA ARG A 126 8.30 1.73 14.30
C ARG A 126 8.93 0.35 14.47
N GLY A 127 8.21 -0.53 15.13
CA GLY A 127 8.62 -1.88 15.47
C GLY A 127 8.37 -2.89 14.37
N ASP A 128 8.21 -4.13 14.75
CA ASP A 128 7.79 -5.19 13.85
C ASP A 128 6.31 -5.01 13.47
N ALA A 129 6.01 -5.16 12.18
CA ALA A 129 4.67 -5.01 11.64
C ALA A 129 3.72 -6.17 12.02
N TYR A 130 4.26 -7.27 12.50
CA TYR A 130 3.51 -8.44 12.96
C TYR A 130 3.51 -8.60 14.48
N ASN A 131 4.22 -7.72 15.21
CA ASN A 131 4.26 -7.71 16.66
C ASN A 131 3.60 -6.44 17.24
N GLN A 132 2.31 -6.51 17.54
CA GLN A 132 1.54 -5.41 18.13
C GLN A 132 2.03 -4.95 19.50
N SER A 133 2.81 -5.78 20.22
CA SER A 133 3.33 -5.40 21.55
C SER A 133 4.43 -4.32 21.48
N GLU A 134 5.05 -4.13 20.31
CA GLU A 134 6.04 -3.09 20.05
C GLU A 134 5.44 -1.74 19.63
N ALA A 135 4.11 -1.70 19.46
CA ALA A 135 3.43 -0.50 18.99
C ALA A 135 3.58 0.67 19.97
N LEU A 136 3.87 1.84 19.41
CA LEU A 136 4.00 3.07 20.19
C LEU A 136 2.66 3.55 20.73
N THR A 137 2.71 4.30 21.84
CA THR A 137 1.55 5.12 22.26
C THR A 137 1.23 6.16 21.17
N THR A 138 -0.02 6.63 21.12
CA THR A 138 -0.44 7.67 20.16
C THR A 138 0.46 8.91 20.20
N LYS A 139 0.88 9.35 21.38
CA LYS A 139 1.75 10.50 21.55
C LYS A 139 3.16 10.25 21.01
N ASP A 140 3.74 9.11 21.35
CA ASP A 140 5.10 8.77 20.91
C ASP A 140 5.15 8.46 19.41
N ALA A 141 4.12 7.81 18.88
CA ALA A 141 3.97 7.58 17.45
C ALA A 141 3.88 8.88 16.66
N HIS A 142 3.07 9.85 17.11
CA HIS A 142 3.03 11.17 16.47
C HIS A 142 4.42 11.83 16.44
N LYS A 143 5.14 11.82 17.57
CA LYS A 143 6.50 12.39 17.65
C LYS A 143 7.49 11.67 16.72
N PHE A 144 7.45 10.33 16.73
CA PHE A 144 8.38 9.50 15.97
C PHE A 144 8.18 9.66 14.46
N HIS A 145 6.95 9.56 13.99
CA HIS A 145 6.64 9.55 12.56
C HIS A 145 6.63 10.94 11.90
N SER A 146 6.49 12.03 12.66
CA SER A 146 6.42 13.39 12.12
C SER A 146 7.65 13.75 11.28
N TRP A 147 8.83 13.29 11.66
CA TRP A 147 10.03 13.61 10.90
C TRP A 147 9.97 13.02 9.49
N GLN A 148 9.70 11.72 9.35
CA GLN A 148 9.65 11.06 8.05
C GLN A 148 8.49 11.58 7.20
N ALA A 149 7.32 11.77 7.80
CA ALA A 149 6.15 12.32 7.14
C ALA A 149 6.45 13.69 6.51
N ASN A 150 7.10 14.59 7.25
CA ASN A 150 7.49 15.89 6.74
C ASN A 150 8.51 15.79 5.61
N ARG A 151 9.56 14.95 5.74
CA ARG A 151 10.56 14.78 4.67
C ARG A 151 9.95 14.31 3.35
N LEU A 152 9.01 13.34 3.41
CA LEU A 152 8.30 12.85 2.23
C LEU A 152 7.36 13.93 1.64
N ALA A 153 6.66 14.66 2.49
CA ALA A 153 5.78 15.75 2.07
C ALA A 153 6.56 16.89 1.40
N GLU A 154 7.70 17.31 1.96
CA GLU A 154 8.62 18.31 1.43
C GLU A 154 9.24 17.86 0.10
N ALA A 155 9.55 16.57 -0.04
CA ALA A 155 10.05 16.01 -1.30
C ALA A 155 9.05 16.13 -2.45
N GLY A 156 7.75 16.23 -2.15
CA GLY A 156 6.73 16.48 -3.16
C GLY A 156 5.91 15.26 -3.57
N VAL A 157 5.89 14.17 -2.77
CA VAL A 157 5.04 13.00 -3.03
C VAL A 157 3.58 13.39 -3.25
N ASP A 158 2.86 12.63 -4.06
CA ASP A 158 1.46 12.95 -4.41
C ASP A 158 0.53 12.72 -3.20
N PHE A 159 0.83 11.71 -2.38
CA PHE A 159 0.16 11.40 -1.13
C PHE A 159 1.09 10.59 -0.20
N LEU A 160 0.65 10.35 1.03
CA LEU A 160 1.37 9.52 2.01
C LEU A 160 0.60 8.21 2.24
N LEU A 161 1.33 7.10 2.35
CA LEU A 161 0.77 5.80 2.67
C LEU A 161 1.42 5.24 3.93
N ALA A 162 0.65 5.11 5.00
CA ALA A 162 1.05 4.38 6.18
C ALA A 162 0.59 2.93 6.04
N ALA A 163 1.53 2.00 5.85
CA ALA A 163 1.22 0.61 5.53
C ALA A 163 1.67 -0.37 6.63
N THR A 164 1.02 -1.53 6.66
CA THR A 164 1.34 -2.65 7.55
C THR A 164 1.25 -2.24 9.02
N LEU A 165 0.11 -1.66 9.40
CA LEU A 165 -0.13 -1.15 10.76
C LEU A 165 -0.82 -2.21 11.61
N PRO A 166 -0.17 -2.70 12.68
CA PRO A 166 -0.71 -3.79 13.51
C PRO A 166 -1.62 -3.31 14.65
N ALA A 167 -1.52 -2.04 15.07
CA ALA A 167 -2.16 -1.55 16.30
C ALA A 167 -2.72 -0.14 16.16
N LEU A 168 -3.89 0.08 16.79
CA LEU A 168 -4.65 1.34 16.72
C LEU A 168 -3.90 2.55 17.31
N ASN A 169 -3.23 2.36 18.45
CA ASN A 169 -2.57 3.48 19.13
C ASN A 169 -1.48 4.10 18.25
N GLU A 170 -0.62 3.27 17.67
CA GLU A 170 0.43 3.75 16.77
C GLU A 170 -0.17 4.28 15.46
N ALA A 171 -1.16 3.60 14.89
CA ALA A 171 -1.86 4.06 13.69
C ALA A 171 -2.49 5.46 13.88
N THR A 172 -3.11 5.70 15.03
CA THR A 172 -3.70 7.02 15.34
C THR A 172 -2.64 8.11 15.45
N GLY A 173 -1.52 7.82 16.12
CA GLY A 173 -0.42 8.78 16.24
C GLY A 173 0.26 9.07 14.90
N LEU A 174 0.46 8.03 14.08
CA LEU A 174 0.97 8.18 12.72
C LEU A 174 -0.01 8.99 11.84
N ALA A 175 -1.32 8.70 11.91
CA ALA A 175 -2.33 9.48 11.19
C ALA A 175 -2.28 10.99 11.55
N LYS A 176 -2.08 11.33 12.83
CA LYS A 176 -1.87 12.72 13.28
C LYS A 176 -0.61 13.35 12.65
N ALA A 177 0.48 12.59 12.55
CA ALA A 177 1.71 13.05 11.91
C ALA A 177 1.50 13.29 10.40
N LEU A 178 0.78 12.39 9.70
CA LEU A 178 0.47 12.54 8.29
C LEU A 178 -0.46 13.74 8.03
N ALA A 179 -1.51 13.88 8.82
CA ALA A 179 -2.46 15.00 8.73
C ALA A 179 -1.76 16.36 8.88
N ALA A 180 -0.80 16.46 9.80
CA ALA A 180 -0.05 17.70 10.05
C ALA A 180 0.78 18.17 8.82
N THR A 181 1.09 17.27 7.87
CA THR A 181 1.82 17.64 6.64
C THR A 181 0.96 18.39 5.62
N GLY A 182 -0.36 18.31 5.74
CA GLY A 182 -1.30 18.83 4.73
C GLY A 182 -1.39 18.01 3.44
N LYS A 183 -0.64 16.92 3.31
CA LYS A 183 -0.75 15.99 2.18
C LYS A 183 -1.96 15.06 2.36
N PRO A 184 -2.63 14.65 1.26
CA PRO A 184 -3.56 13.54 1.31
C PRO A 184 -2.84 12.28 1.81
N TYR A 185 -3.56 11.40 2.52
CA TYR A 185 -2.93 10.18 3.02
C TYR A 185 -3.93 9.03 3.15
N ILE A 186 -3.40 7.81 3.11
CA ILE A 186 -4.11 6.54 3.29
C ILE A 186 -3.50 5.80 4.48
N MET A 187 -4.36 5.16 5.27
CA MET A 187 -3.98 4.24 6.35
C MET A 187 -4.24 2.81 5.91
N SER A 188 -3.24 1.94 6.01
CA SER A 188 -3.33 0.54 5.59
C SER A 188 -2.97 -0.40 6.73
N PHE A 189 -3.88 -1.34 7.01
CA PHE A 189 -3.82 -2.24 8.16
C PHE A 189 -3.53 -3.67 7.74
N VAL A 190 -2.99 -4.45 8.67
CA VAL A 190 -2.97 -5.91 8.61
C VAL A 190 -4.18 -6.42 9.40
N PHE A 191 -4.90 -7.39 8.82
CA PHE A 191 -6.13 -7.93 9.41
C PHE A 191 -6.04 -9.41 9.71
N ARG A 192 -6.81 -9.80 10.74
CA ARG A 192 -7.20 -11.18 10.99
C ARG A 192 -8.55 -11.51 10.29
N PRO A 193 -8.82 -12.79 10.01
CA PRO A 193 -10.08 -13.20 9.38
C PRO A 193 -11.33 -12.74 10.15
N GLU A 194 -11.22 -12.57 11.48
CA GLU A 194 -12.28 -12.09 12.37
C GLU A 194 -12.56 -10.59 12.23
N GLY A 195 -11.86 -9.92 11.31
CA GLY A 195 -12.08 -8.51 11.00
C GLY A 195 -11.46 -7.54 12.00
N THR A 196 -10.43 -7.98 12.72
CA THR A 196 -9.67 -7.15 13.66
C THR A 196 -8.26 -6.89 13.15
N MET A 197 -7.67 -5.78 13.59
CA MET A 197 -6.22 -5.56 13.56
C MET A 197 -5.53 -6.57 14.49
N LEU A 198 -4.19 -6.62 14.48
CA LEU A 198 -3.44 -7.60 15.29
C LEU A 198 -3.57 -7.33 16.78
N ASP A 199 -3.83 -6.08 17.20
CA ASP A 199 -4.11 -5.71 18.60
C ASP A 199 -5.54 -6.04 19.06
N GLY A 200 -6.34 -6.71 18.23
CA GLY A 200 -7.73 -7.07 18.49
C GLY A 200 -8.75 -5.98 18.20
N THR A 201 -8.33 -4.79 17.77
CA THR A 201 -9.25 -3.69 17.44
C THR A 201 -10.05 -4.01 16.17
N PRO A 202 -11.40 -4.01 16.21
CA PRO A 202 -12.22 -4.12 14.99
C PRO A 202 -11.93 -3.00 14.01
N LEU A 203 -11.89 -3.32 12.71
CA LEU A 203 -11.64 -2.32 11.66
C LEU A 203 -12.63 -1.14 11.71
N LYS A 204 -13.91 -1.45 11.98
CA LYS A 204 -14.95 -0.42 12.14
C LYS A 204 -14.59 0.60 13.21
N ASP A 205 -14.09 0.12 14.35
CA ASP A 205 -13.74 0.97 15.48
C ASP A 205 -12.45 1.75 15.19
N ALA A 206 -11.45 1.11 14.57
CA ALA A 206 -10.22 1.79 14.14
C ALA A 206 -10.52 2.97 13.19
N ILE A 207 -11.35 2.77 12.17
CA ILE A 207 -11.78 3.81 11.25
C ILE A 207 -12.52 4.93 12.00
N SER A 208 -13.45 4.57 12.87
CA SER A 208 -14.29 5.54 13.59
C SER A 208 -13.46 6.41 14.54
N ILE A 209 -12.51 5.80 15.26
CA ILE A 209 -11.63 6.49 16.21
C ILE A 209 -10.69 7.44 15.46
N ILE A 210 -10.01 6.96 14.41
CA ILE A 210 -9.09 7.81 13.64
C ILE A 210 -9.85 8.95 12.96
N ASP A 211 -11.03 8.68 12.38
CA ASP A 211 -11.84 9.72 11.74
C ASP A 211 -12.39 10.76 12.73
N ALA A 212 -12.53 10.40 14.01
CA ALA A 212 -12.95 11.34 15.06
C ALA A 212 -11.77 12.19 15.60
N ASP A 213 -10.59 11.56 15.76
CA ASP A 213 -9.44 12.13 16.45
C ASP A 213 -8.49 12.92 15.55
N VAL A 214 -8.58 12.75 14.22
CA VAL A 214 -7.60 13.29 13.26
C VAL A 214 -8.26 14.22 12.25
N ASN A 215 -7.69 15.40 12.06
CA ASN A 215 -8.12 16.37 11.07
C ASN A 215 -6.92 16.99 10.34
N PRO A 216 -6.84 16.97 8.98
CA PRO A 216 -7.79 16.30 8.08
C PRO A 216 -7.79 14.77 8.25
N LYS A 217 -8.95 14.15 7.99
CA LYS A 217 -9.11 12.69 8.03
C LYS A 217 -8.29 12.01 6.92
N PRO A 218 -7.94 10.71 7.06
CA PRO A 218 -7.43 9.93 5.94
C PRO A 218 -8.32 10.04 4.71
N THR A 219 -7.74 10.11 3.52
CA THR A 219 -8.50 10.07 2.27
C THR A 219 -9.27 8.76 2.14
N ALA A 220 -8.63 7.64 2.53
CA ALA A 220 -9.20 6.31 2.53
C ALA A 220 -8.44 5.41 3.51
N TYR A 221 -8.98 4.21 3.72
CA TYR A 221 -8.33 3.10 4.39
C TYR A 221 -8.16 1.94 3.41
N MET A 222 -7.21 1.06 3.68
CA MET A 222 -7.01 -0.17 2.91
C MET A 222 -6.37 -1.26 3.76
N ALA A 223 -6.16 -2.42 3.17
CA ALA A 223 -5.34 -3.48 3.75
C ALA A 223 -4.11 -3.74 2.87
N ASN A 224 -3.06 -4.22 3.50
CA ASN A 224 -1.91 -4.81 2.81
C ASN A 224 -1.37 -6.00 3.60
N CYS A 225 -0.51 -6.80 2.98
CA CYS A 225 0.02 -8.03 3.58
C CYS A 225 -1.07 -8.95 4.12
N THR A 226 -2.18 -9.05 3.39
CA THR A 226 -3.35 -9.86 3.75
C THR A 226 -3.84 -10.56 2.50
N HIS A 227 -4.07 -11.88 2.55
CA HIS A 227 -4.62 -12.62 1.40
C HIS A 227 -6.04 -12.16 1.07
N ALA A 228 -6.42 -12.24 -0.22
CA ALA A 228 -7.74 -11.81 -0.71
C ALA A 228 -8.92 -12.47 0.03
N SER A 229 -8.82 -13.75 0.37
CA SER A 229 -9.87 -14.47 1.13
C SER A 229 -9.98 -13.99 2.57
N ILE A 230 -8.85 -13.75 3.25
CA ILE A 230 -8.80 -13.21 4.61
C ILE A 230 -9.41 -11.82 4.63
N PHE A 231 -9.01 -10.96 3.69
CA PHE A 231 -9.59 -9.62 3.54
C PHE A 231 -11.11 -9.67 3.34
N LYS A 232 -11.59 -10.54 2.44
CA LYS A 232 -13.04 -10.70 2.20
C LYS A 232 -13.76 -11.12 3.47
N SER A 233 -13.26 -12.12 4.19
CA SER A 233 -13.80 -12.57 5.47
C SER A 233 -13.84 -11.44 6.49
N ALA A 234 -12.74 -10.70 6.65
CA ALA A 234 -12.62 -9.59 7.60
C ALA A 234 -13.62 -8.46 7.33
N ILE A 235 -13.79 -8.06 6.06
CA ILE A 235 -14.72 -6.97 5.69
C ILE A 235 -16.19 -7.39 5.85
N LEU A 236 -16.50 -8.67 5.60
CA LEU A 236 -17.87 -9.21 5.69
C LEU A 236 -18.22 -9.69 7.10
N HIS A 237 -17.26 -9.76 8.01
CA HIS A 237 -17.49 -10.17 9.39
C HIS A 237 -18.49 -9.23 10.09
N ASP A 238 -19.33 -9.79 10.96
CA ASP A 238 -20.40 -9.05 11.62
C ASP A 238 -19.88 -7.81 12.40
N THR A 239 -18.70 -7.90 12.99
CA THR A 239 -18.04 -6.77 13.67
C THR A 239 -17.79 -5.57 12.76
N ASN A 240 -17.63 -5.79 11.45
CA ASN A 240 -17.34 -4.77 10.45
C ASN A 240 -18.53 -4.47 9.52
N SER A 241 -19.68 -5.06 9.77
CA SER A 241 -20.88 -4.90 8.94
C SER A 241 -21.48 -3.49 9.10
N SER A 242 -20.76 -2.49 8.59
CA SER A 242 -21.18 -1.09 8.64
C SER A 242 -21.03 -0.41 7.27
N SER A 243 -21.90 0.57 7.01
CA SER A 243 -21.77 1.40 5.81
C SER A 243 -20.49 2.23 5.81
N THR A 244 -19.94 2.54 6.99
CA THR A 244 -18.67 3.27 7.16
C THR A 244 -17.51 2.46 6.62
N VAL A 245 -17.36 1.18 7.02
CA VAL A 245 -16.27 0.32 6.52
C VAL A 245 -16.32 0.26 5.00
N ARG A 246 -17.48 -0.06 4.43
CA ARG A 246 -17.66 -0.18 2.97
C ARG A 246 -17.33 1.10 2.20
N LYS A 247 -17.61 2.27 2.78
CA LYS A 247 -17.35 3.57 2.15
C LYS A 247 -15.91 4.03 2.30
N ARG A 248 -15.26 3.62 3.40
CA ARG A 248 -13.93 4.13 3.76
C ARG A 248 -12.80 3.23 3.30
N VAL A 249 -13.04 1.92 3.12
CA VAL A 249 -12.03 0.96 2.65
C VAL A 249 -11.99 0.98 1.13
N ALA A 250 -10.87 1.43 0.57
CA ALA A 250 -10.72 1.67 -0.85
C ALA A 250 -9.83 0.64 -1.57
N GLY A 251 -9.08 -0.22 -0.86
CA GLY A 251 -8.14 -1.09 -1.55
C GLY A 251 -7.53 -2.23 -0.74
N LEU A 252 -6.79 -3.06 -1.48
CA LEU A 252 -6.03 -4.18 -0.97
C LEU A 252 -4.73 -4.35 -1.78
N LEU A 253 -3.60 -4.47 -1.08
CA LEU A 253 -2.35 -4.99 -1.63
C LEU A 253 -2.17 -6.41 -1.07
N ALA A 254 -2.52 -7.42 -1.89
CA ALA A 254 -2.71 -8.78 -1.41
C ALA A 254 -1.42 -9.61 -1.39
N ASN A 255 -1.32 -10.50 -0.39
CA ASN A 255 -0.36 -11.60 -0.40
C ASN A 255 -0.87 -12.75 -1.27
N THR A 256 0.07 -13.59 -1.72
CA THR A 256 -0.24 -14.88 -2.37
C THR A 256 -0.56 -15.99 -1.37
N ALA A 257 -0.09 -15.89 -0.13
CA ALA A 257 -0.33 -16.89 0.91
C ALA A 257 -1.53 -16.55 1.78
N ALA A 258 -2.46 -17.50 1.94
CA ALA A 258 -3.60 -17.40 2.85
C ALA A 258 -3.24 -17.87 4.27
N LEU A 259 -2.14 -17.34 4.80
CA LEU A 259 -1.61 -17.64 6.13
C LEU A 259 -1.86 -16.47 7.09
N ASN A 260 -1.86 -16.77 8.39
CA ASN A 260 -1.91 -15.74 9.41
C ASN A 260 -0.59 -14.93 9.40
N PRO A 261 -0.60 -13.68 9.89
CA PRO A 261 0.59 -12.84 9.91
C PRO A 261 1.81 -13.48 10.58
N GLU A 262 1.60 -14.20 11.68
CA GLU A 262 2.65 -14.89 12.43
C GLU A 262 3.29 -16.05 11.65
N GLU A 263 2.52 -16.75 10.82
CA GLU A 263 2.99 -17.85 9.97
C GLU A 263 3.76 -17.33 8.75
N LEU A 264 3.49 -16.09 8.34
CA LEU A 264 4.16 -15.44 7.22
C LEU A 264 5.55 -14.91 7.60
N ASP A 265 5.73 -14.46 8.83
CA ASP A 265 6.99 -13.84 9.29
C ASP A 265 8.13 -14.87 9.37
N ASP A 266 7.83 -16.13 9.71
CA ASP A 266 8.80 -17.23 9.81
C ASP A 266 8.93 -18.08 8.53
N SER A 267 8.26 -17.70 7.43
CA SER A 267 8.25 -18.52 6.21
C SER A 267 9.57 -18.39 5.43
N GLU A 268 10.38 -19.44 5.44
CA GLU A 268 11.59 -19.56 4.61
C GLU A 268 11.25 -19.84 3.14
N GLU A 269 10.10 -20.47 2.87
CA GLU A 269 9.67 -20.83 1.52
C GLU A 269 8.64 -19.83 0.96
N LEU A 270 8.71 -19.58 -0.35
CA LEU A 270 7.69 -18.82 -1.06
C LEU A 270 6.43 -19.66 -1.21
N VAL A 271 5.36 -19.26 -0.56
CA VAL A 271 4.03 -19.77 -0.88
C VAL A 271 3.45 -18.91 -1.99
N GLU A 272 3.63 -19.34 -3.22
CA GLU A 272 3.17 -18.63 -4.42
C GLU A 272 1.77 -19.12 -4.80
N GLU A 273 0.83 -18.19 -4.96
CA GLU A 273 -0.47 -18.45 -5.60
C GLU A 273 -0.30 -18.33 -7.13
N ASP A 274 -1.06 -19.13 -7.89
CA ASP A 274 -1.08 -18.99 -9.35
C ASP A 274 -1.49 -17.55 -9.73
N PRO A 275 -0.71 -16.85 -10.60
CA PRO A 275 -1.00 -15.47 -10.99
C PRO A 275 -2.39 -15.25 -11.59
N GLN A 276 -2.99 -16.29 -12.23
CA GLN A 276 -4.34 -16.19 -12.79
C GLN A 276 -5.40 -16.23 -11.68
N ILE A 277 -5.18 -17.05 -10.63
CA ILE A 277 -6.08 -17.15 -9.46
C ILE A 277 -6.00 -15.85 -8.68
N PHE A 278 -4.80 -15.33 -8.43
CA PHE A 278 -4.58 -14.03 -7.79
C PHE A 278 -5.33 -12.91 -8.51
N GLY A 279 -5.12 -12.78 -9.82
CA GLY A 279 -5.78 -11.75 -10.62
C GLY A 279 -7.31 -11.90 -10.62
N GLN A 280 -7.84 -13.13 -10.62
CA GLN A 280 -9.27 -13.41 -10.53
C GLN A 280 -9.86 -13.02 -9.18
N SER A 281 -9.17 -13.36 -8.09
CA SER A 281 -9.60 -13.05 -6.72
C SER A 281 -9.71 -11.55 -6.49
N LEU A 282 -8.71 -10.76 -6.90
CA LEU A 282 -8.73 -9.32 -6.76
C LEU A 282 -9.74 -8.63 -7.68
N ALA A 283 -9.89 -9.09 -8.93
CA ALA A 283 -10.91 -8.56 -9.83
C ALA A 283 -12.33 -8.84 -9.29
N ALA A 284 -12.55 -9.98 -8.67
CA ALA A 284 -13.83 -10.30 -7.99
C ALA A 284 -14.10 -9.34 -6.83
N LEU A 285 -13.10 -9.04 -5.98
CA LEU A 285 -13.24 -8.05 -4.91
C LEU A 285 -13.56 -6.64 -5.45
N HIS A 286 -12.96 -6.24 -6.56
CA HIS A 286 -13.32 -4.99 -7.23
C HIS A 286 -14.79 -4.97 -7.66
N ALA A 287 -15.25 -6.05 -8.31
CA ALA A 287 -16.62 -6.16 -8.83
C ALA A 287 -17.67 -6.24 -7.72
N GLU A 288 -17.39 -6.98 -6.64
CA GLU A 288 -18.33 -7.24 -5.55
C GLU A 288 -18.38 -6.12 -4.51
N MET A 289 -17.22 -5.53 -4.19
CA MET A 289 -17.06 -4.60 -3.06
C MET A 289 -16.74 -3.16 -3.51
N GLY A 290 -16.45 -2.94 -4.78
CA GLY A 290 -16.10 -1.61 -5.29
C GLY A 290 -14.70 -1.13 -4.88
N LEU A 291 -13.78 -2.04 -4.52
CA LEU A 291 -12.40 -1.67 -4.19
C LEU A 291 -11.74 -0.99 -5.39
N LYS A 292 -11.13 0.14 -5.15
CA LYS A 292 -10.51 0.93 -6.22
C LYS A 292 -9.01 0.67 -6.39
N ILE A 293 -8.28 0.49 -5.28
CA ILE A 293 -6.83 0.29 -5.29
C ILE A 293 -6.55 -1.20 -5.13
N LEU A 294 -5.89 -1.79 -6.13
CA LEU A 294 -5.61 -3.22 -6.18
C LEU A 294 -4.17 -3.46 -6.61
N GLY A 295 -3.47 -4.28 -5.86
CA GLY A 295 -2.07 -4.63 -6.14
C GLY A 295 -1.61 -5.81 -5.33
N GLY A 296 -0.31 -6.04 -5.35
CA GLY A 296 0.32 -7.15 -4.65
C GLY A 296 1.16 -6.70 -3.45
N CYS A 297 1.41 -7.64 -2.56
CA CYS A 297 2.36 -7.57 -1.47
C CYS A 297 3.25 -8.83 -1.52
N CYS A 298 3.56 -9.46 -0.39
CA CYS A 298 4.44 -10.63 -0.34
C CYS A 298 3.97 -11.77 -1.29
N GLY A 299 4.93 -12.43 -1.92
CA GLY A 299 4.71 -13.53 -2.87
C GLY A 299 4.37 -13.10 -4.30
N THR A 300 4.06 -11.84 -4.54
CA THR A 300 3.65 -11.37 -5.86
C THR A 300 4.82 -10.84 -6.70
N ASP A 301 4.67 -10.93 -8.02
CA ASP A 301 5.56 -10.33 -9.01
C ASP A 301 4.78 -9.71 -10.17
N ASP A 302 5.49 -9.35 -11.25
CA ASP A 302 4.90 -8.76 -12.44
C ASP A 302 3.86 -9.65 -13.13
N ARG A 303 4.00 -10.99 -13.07
CA ARG A 303 3.01 -11.95 -13.61
C ARG A 303 1.65 -11.82 -12.93
N HIS A 304 1.65 -11.63 -11.62
CA HIS A 304 0.43 -11.43 -10.81
C HIS A 304 -0.26 -10.12 -11.18
N ILE A 305 0.52 -9.04 -11.30
CA ILE A 305 -0.01 -7.72 -11.63
C ILE A 305 -0.49 -7.65 -13.09
N ASP A 306 0.19 -8.31 -14.05
CA ASP A 306 -0.28 -8.41 -15.46
C ASP A 306 -1.61 -9.15 -15.56
N ASN A 307 -1.77 -10.28 -14.84
CA ASN A 307 -3.03 -11.02 -14.81
C ASN A 307 -4.17 -10.22 -14.19
N LEU A 308 -3.91 -9.49 -13.10
CA LEU A 308 -4.89 -8.58 -12.50
C LEU A 308 -5.29 -7.48 -13.49
N ALA A 309 -4.32 -6.80 -14.10
CA ALA A 309 -4.56 -5.73 -15.07
C ALA A 309 -5.40 -6.22 -16.25
N LYS A 310 -5.04 -7.38 -16.81
CA LYS A 310 -5.79 -8.01 -17.92
C LYS A 310 -7.26 -8.24 -17.57
N ARG A 311 -7.56 -8.71 -16.35
CA ARG A 311 -8.95 -8.93 -15.91
C ARG A 311 -9.70 -7.62 -15.70
N LEU A 312 -9.08 -6.63 -15.06
CA LEU A 312 -9.69 -5.32 -14.82
C LEU A 312 -10.10 -4.61 -16.12
N VAL A 313 -9.37 -4.79 -17.23
CA VAL A 313 -9.77 -4.24 -18.53
C VAL A 313 -10.77 -5.14 -19.27
N SER A 314 -10.70 -6.47 -19.12
CA SER A 314 -11.62 -7.42 -19.78
C SER A 314 -13.05 -7.28 -19.27
N ASP A 315 -13.22 -7.05 -17.97
CA ASP A 315 -14.53 -6.84 -17.34
C ASP A 315 -15.20 -5.52 -17.77
N ASN A 316 -14.44 -4.62 -18.46
CA ASN A 316 -14.97 -3.39 -19.06
C ASN A 316 -15.79 -3.63 -20.34
N PHE A 317 -15.68 -4.80 -21.00
CA PHE A 317 -16.31 -5.09 -22.29
C PHE A 317 -17.48 -6.09 -22.22
N GLY A 318 -17.84 -6.57 -21.01
CA GLY A 318 -18.94 -7.53 -20.83
C GLY A 318 -20.29 -6.88 -20.53
N PRO A 319 -21.44 -7.40 -21.07
CA PRO A 319 -22.76 -6.79 -20.93
C PRO A 319 -23.44 -6.98 -19.57
N ARG A 320 -22.67 -7.10 -18.45
CA ARG A 320 -23.22 -7.35 -17.10
C ARG A 320 -23.52 -6.10 -16.25
N SER A 321 -23.25 -4.88 -16.73
CA SER A 321 -23.44 -3.67 -15.91
C SER A 321 -24.89 -3.19 -15.76
N GLN A 322 -25.89 -3.87 -16.35
CA GLN A 322 -27.30 -3.42 -16.30
C GLN A 322 -28.27 -4.28 -15.48
N LYS A 323 -27.85 -5.40 -14.87
CA LYS A 323 -28.81 -6.32 -14.20
C LYS A 323 -28.73 -6.37 -12.67
N ILE A 324 -27.76 -5.69 -12.00
CA ILE A 324 -27.64 -5.76 -10.53
C ILE A 324 -28.43 -4.63 -9.81
N ASN A 325 -28.82 -3.56 -10.52
CA ASN A 325 -29.61 -2.48 -9.91
C ASN A 325 -31.13 -2.75 -9.79
N ALA A 326 -31.61 -3.92 -10.17
CA ALA A 326 -33.07 -4.24 -10.15
C ALA A 326 -33.51 -5.19 -9.03
N ALA A 327 -32.60 -5.68 -8.16
CA ALA A 327 -32.93 -6.73 -7.20
C ALA A 327 -32.75 -6.36 -5.72
N ILE A 328 -32.60 -5.09 -5.36
CA ILE A 328 -32.66 -4.66 -3.94
C ILE A 328 -33.70 -3.56 -3.82
N LYS A 329 -34.96 -3.98 -3.94
CA LYS A 329 -36.10 -3.40 -3.26
C LYS A 329 -36.64 -4.50 -2.36
N PHE A 330 -36.28 -4.40 -1.07
CA PHE A 330 -37.09 -4.74 0.11
C PHE A 330 -36.27 -4.47 1.34
#